data_15123b715f5faf79a75a6d732b379dfb
#
_entry.id   15123b715f5faf79a75a6d732b379dfb
#
_cell.length_a   1.000
_cell.length_b   1.000
_cell.length_c   1.000
_cell.angle_alpha   90.00
_cell.angle_beta   90.00
_cell.angle_gamma   90.00
#
_symmetry.space_group_name_H-M   'P 1'
#
loop_
_entity.id
_entity.type
_entity.pdbx_description
1 polymer ?
#
loop_
_entity_poly.entity_id
_entity_poly.type
_entity_poly.pdbx_seq_one_letter_code
_entity_poly.pdbx_strand_id
1 'polypeptide(L)'
;IISDELNHASIIDGIRLCKAKRYRYKHNDMADLARCLEQAAADGARFKLVFTDGVFSMDGTIARLDVMRKLCDEHGALLGIDECHASGFVGATGRGTHEYRGVFGKIDIITGTLGKALGGASGGFTSARREVVELLRQRSRPYLFSNTVAPSIVGASIAVLDLLEASTTLRDTLADNTAWFRSAIRAAGFDIKDGEHPIVPIM
;
A
#
# COMPACT_ATOMS: atom_id res chain seq x y z
N ILE A 1 -2.65 13.58 -10.44
CA ILE A 1 -2.31 12.56 -9.44
C ILE A 1 -1.76 13.27 -8.22
N ILE A 2 -2.17 12.83 -7.02
CA ILE A 2 -1.77 13.39 -5.73
C ILE A 2 -1.08 12.27 -4.96
N SER A 3 0.16 12.49 -4.48
CA SER A 3 0.97 11.44 -3.85
C SER A 3 1.66 11.92 -2.59
N ASP A 4 1.85 10.98 -1.64
CA ASP A 4 2.70 11.23 -0.47
C ASP A 4 4.16 11.45 -0.90
N GLU A 5 4.88 12.32 -0.21
CA GLU A 5 6.27 12.65 -0.55
C GLU A 5 7.26 11.51 -0.30
N LEU A 6 6.92 10.58 0.59
CA LEU A 6 7.75 9.42 0.94
C LEU A 6 7.34 8.13 0.24
N ASN A 7 6.43 8.19 -0.73
CA ASN A 7 6.04 7.02 -1.51
C ASN A 7 7.25 6.30 -2.11
N HIS A 8 7.11 4.99 -2.27
CA HIS A 8 8.11 4.14 -2.90
C HIS A 8 8.51 4.67 -4.30
N ALA A 9 9.77 4.46 -4.67
CA ALA A 9 10.33 4.93 -5.94
C ALA A 9 9.50 4.50 -7.15
N SER A 10 8.93 3.29 -7.17
CA SER A 10 8.08 2.81 -8.26
C SER A 10 6.83 3.66 -8.47
N ILE A 11 6.21 4.15 -7.39
CA ILE A 11 5.05 5.06 -7.46
C ILE A 11 5.52 6.41 -8.02
N ILE A 12 6.61 6.95 -7.50
CA ILE A 12 7.19 8.23 -7.95
C ILE A 12 7.52 8.17 -9.43
N ASP A 13 8.19 7.10 -9.88
CA ASP A 13 8.59 6.93 -11.28
C ASP A 13 7.38 6.69 -12.19
N GLY A 14 6.40 5.89 -11.75
CA GLY A 14 5.15 5.71 -12.47
C GLY A 14 4.40 7.05 -12.68
N ILE A 15 4.37 7.90 -11.66
CA ILE A 15 3.80 9.25 -11.75
C ILE A 15 4.60 10.13 -12.69
N ARG A 16 5.93 10.04 -12.69
CA ARG A 16 6.81 10.81 -13.61
C ARG A 16 6.61 10.44 -15.06
N LEU A 17 6.30 9.17 -15.34
CA LEU A 17 6.07 8.68 -16.70
C LEU A 17 4.69 9.08 -17.26
N CYS A 18 3.74 9.51 -16.43
CA CYS A 18 2.44 9.92 -16.91
C CYS A 18 2.38 11.42 -17.25
N LYS A 19 1.40 11.80 -18.09
CA LYS A 19 1.18 13.20 -18.50
C LYS A 19 0.25 13.97 -17.57
N ALA A 20 -0.30 13.32 -16.53
CA ALA A 20 -1.20 13.96 -15.60
C ALA A 20 -0.48 15.00 -14.74
N LYS A 21 -1.18 16.09 -14.38
CA LYS A 21 -0.66 17.06 -13.41
C LYS A 21 -0.42 16.37 -12.07
N ARG A 22 0.68 16.73 -11.43
CA ARG A 22 1.17 16.07 -10.20
C ARG A 22 1.13 17.03 -9.03
N TYR A 23 0.64 16.52 -7.89
CA TYR A 23 0.66 17.21 -6.60
C TYR A 23 1.29 16.28 -5.60
N ARG A 24 2.10 16.83 -4.69
CA ARG A 24 2.77 16.08 -3.65
C ARG A 24 2.41 16.71 -2.30
N TYR A 25 1.91 15.91 -1.37
CA TYR A 25 1.65 16.33 -0.01
C TYR A 25 2.73 15.79 0.94
N LYS A 26 2.92 16.49 2.06
CA LYS A 26 3.87 16.11 3.10
C LYS A 26 3.48 14.78 3.73
N HIS A 27 4.49 13.99 4.09
CA HIS A 27 4.29 12.65 4.60
C HIS A 27 3.21 12.58 5.69
N ASN A 28 2.19 11.78 5.40
CA ASN A 28 1.06 11.48 6.31
C ASN A 28 0.32 12.72 6.84
N ASP A 29 0.47 13.89 6.18
CA ASP A 29 -0.20 15.16 6.52
C ASP A 29 -1.53 15.28 5.78
N MET A 30 -2.62 15.04 6.51
CA MET A 30 -3.97 15.05 5.93
C MET A 30 -4.46 16.46 5.60
N ALA A 31 -3.97 17.50 6.29
CA ALA A 31 -4.31 18.87 5.94
C ALA A 31 -3.65 19.28 4.62
N ASP A 32 -2.40 18.89 4.41
CA ASP A 32 -1.71 19.14 3.14
C ASP A 32 -2.29 18.31 1.99
N LEU A 33 -2.77 17.09 2.26
CA LEU A 33 -3.53 16.29 1.28
C LEU A 33 -4.82 17.01 0.87
N ALA A 34 -5.59 17.53 1.83
CA ALA A 34 -6.81 18.29 1.55
C ALA A 34 -6.52 19.51 0.67
N ARG A 35 -5.48 20.29 1.02
CA ARG A 35 -5.00 21.42 0.20
C ARG A 35 -4.65 21.00 -1.23
N CYS A 36 -3.98 19.85 -1.41
CA CYS A 36 -3.65 19.35 -2.74
C CYS A 36 -4.89 18.95 -3.55
N LEU A 37 -5.91 18.38 -2.89
CA LEU A 37 -7.18 18.03 -3.52
C LEU A 37 -7.97 19.27 -3.97
N GLU A 38 -8.01 20.30 -3.13
CA GLU A 38 -8.60 21.61 -3.44
C GLU A 38 -7.88 22.26 -4.62
N GLN A 39 -6.55 22.28 -4.59
CA GLN A 39 -5.74 22.83 -5.69
C GLN A 39 -5.97 22.09 -7.00
N ALA A 40 -6.07 20.75 -6.96
CA ALA A 40 -6.36 19.96 -8.15
C ALA A 40 -7.74 20.29 -8.72
N ALA A 41 -8.74 20.53 -7.86
CA ALA A 41 -10.06 20.97 -8.29
C ALA A 41 -10.04 22.36 -8.91
N ALA A 42 -9.36 23.33 -8.27
CA ALA A 42 -9.19 24.69 -8.79
C ALA A 42 -8.46 24.74 -10.14
N ASP A 43 -7.53 23.82 -10.34
CA ASP A 43 -6.80 23.65 -11.61
C ASP A 43 -7.65 22.96 -12.71
N GLY A 44 -8.92 22.64 -12.45
CA GLY A 44 -9.85 22.03 -13.40
C GLY A 44 -9.62 20.54 -13.63
N ALA A 45 -9.06 19.82 -12.67
CA ALA A 45 -8.87 18.37 -12.78
C ALA A 45 -10.20 17.63 -12.92
N ARG A 46 -10.43 17.01 -14.08
CA ARG A 46 -11.63 16.19 -14.35
C ARG A 46 -11.63 14.89 -13.53
N PHE A 47 -10.47 14.27 -13.37
CA PHE A 47 -10.27 13.07 -12.55
C PHE A 47 -9.13 13.33 -11.56
N LYS A 48 -9.32 12.90 -10.34
CA LYS A 48 -8.31 12.97 -9.28
C LYS A 48 -8.03 11.55 -8.79
N LEU A 49 -6.75 11.22 -8.63
CA LEU A 49 -6.28 9.97 -8.05
C LEU A 49 -5.28 10.30 -6.96
N VAL A 50 -5.60 9.92 -5.73
CA VAL A 50 -4.64 9.86 -4.62
C VAL A 50 -4.00 8.49 -4.63
N PHE A 51 -2.66 8.43 -4.60
CA PHE A 51 -1.93 7.16 -4.54
C PHE A 51 -0.84 7.21 -3.47
N THR A 52 -0.80 6.20 -2.61
CA THR A 52 0.12 6.14 -1.47
C THR A 52 0.59 4.72 -1.19
N ASP A 53 1.75 4.57 -0.54
CA ASP A 53 2.07 3.33 0.17
C ASP A 53 1.05 3.12 1.30
N GLY A 54 0.63 1.90 1.55
CA GLY A 54 -0.13 1.53 2.74
C GLY A 54 0.78 1.47 3.97
N VAL A 55 1.98 0.91 3.77
CA VAL A 55 3.09 0.93 4.75
C VAL A 55 4.34 1.47 4.08
N PHE A 56 4.93 2.50 4.65
CA PHE A 56 6.17 3.12 4.18
C PHE A 56 7.38 2.31 4.66
N SER A 57 8.08 1.66 3.74
CA SER A 57 9.09 0.65 4.04
C SER A 57 10.29 1.14 4.85
N MET A 58 10.68 2.41 4.67
CA MET A 58 11.84 2.99 5.37
C MET A 58 11.49 3.53 6.76
N ASP A 59 10.22 3.78 7.02
CA ASP A 59 9.76 4.42 8.25
C ASP A 59 8.90 3.51 9.13
N GLY A 60 8.31 2.46 8.55
CA GLY A 60 7.35 1.61 9.24
C GLY A 60 6.02 2.30 9.56
N THR A 61 5.78 3.51 9.01
CA THR A 61 4.52 4.23 9.21
C THR A 61 3.40 3.61 8.38
N ILE A 62 2.19 3.61 8.93
CA ILE A 62 0.99 3.12 8.28
C ILE A 62 0.13 4.31 7.85
N ALA A 63 -0.24 4.36 6.57
CA ALA A 63 -1.06 5.43 6.02
C ALA A 63 -2.40 5.59 6.76
N ARG A 64 -2.90 6.82 6.87
CA ARG A 64 -4.17 7.17 7.52
C ARG A 64 -5.34 7.00 6.56
N LEU A 65 -5.53 5.77 6.06
CA LEU A 65 -6.51 5.47 4.99
C LEU A 65 -7.94 5.80 5.37
N ASP A 66 -8.28 5.74 6.65
CA ASP A 66 -9.57 6.14 7.20
C ASP A 66 -9.90 7.62 6.98
N VAL A 67 -8.90 8.49 7.15
CA VAL A 67 -9.02 9.93 6.88
C VAL A 67 -8.91 10.22 5.39
N MET A 68 -7.95 9.57 4.72
CA MET A 68 -7.75 9.72 3.27
C MET A 68 -9.00 9.34 2.48
N ARG A 69 -9.71 8.25 2.86
CA ARG A 69 -10.95 7.86 2.18
C ARG A 69 -12.02 8.95 2.29
N LYS A 70 -12.20 9.54 3.48
CA LYS A 70 -13.15 10.64 3.68
C LYS A 70 -12.82 11.83 2.79
N LEU A 71 -11.56 12.28 2.79
CA LEU A 71 -11.12 13.37 1.92
C LEU A 71 -11.30 13.05 0.43
N CYS A 72 -11.00 11.82 0.02
CA CYS A 72 -11.23 11.41 -1.35
C CYS A 72 -12.71 11.42 -1.74
N ASP A 73 -13.60 10.98 -0.83
CA ASP A 73 -15.05 11.02 -1.04
C ASP A 73 -15.56 12.46 -1.18
N GLU A 74 -15.15 13.37 -0.28
CA GLU A 74 -15.50 14.78 -0.27
C GLU A 74 -15.10 15.50 -1.56
N HIS A 75 -13.94 15.13 -2.11
CA HIS A 75 -13.40 15.77 -3.32
C HIS A 75 -13.63 14.97 -4.61
N GLY A 76 -14.37 13.86 -4.58
CA GLY A 76 -14.63 13.01 -5.75
C GLY A 76 -13.33 12.45 -6.35
N ALA A 77 -12.40 11.99 -5.51
CA ALA A 77 -11.15 11.40 -5.91
C ALA A 77 -11.14 9.88 -5.73
N LEU A 78 -10.43 9.17 -6.59
CA LEU A 78 -10.10 7.76 -6.39
C LEU A 78 -8.95 7.63 -5.40
N LEU A 79 -8.94 6.54 -4.62
CA LEU A 79 -7.86 6.20 -3.70
C LEU A 79 -7.22 4.89 -4.13
N GLY A 80 -5.92 4.96 -4.45
CA GLY A 80 -5.07 3.79 -4.72
C GLY A 80 -4.02 3.62 -3.63
N ILE A 81 -3.71 2.38 -3.29
CA ILE A 81 -2.70 2.04 -2.28
C ILE A 81 -1.76 0.96 -2.78
N ASP A 82 -0.51 1.00 -2.32
CA ASP A 82 0.45 -0.08 -2.44
C ASP A 82 0.54 -0.86 -1.14
N GLU A 83 0.18 -2.13 -1.18
CA GLU A 83 0.16 -3.05 -0.04
C GLU A 83 1.37 -4.00 0.02
N CYS A 84 2.45 -3.66 -0.68
CA CYS A 84 3.65 -4.50 -0.78
C CYS A 84 4.29 -4.84 0.57
N HIS A 85 4.11 -3.98 1.58
CA HIS A 85 4.58 -4.18 2.95
C HIS A 85 3.46 -4.47 3.96
N ALA A 86 2.29 -4.91 3.49
CA ALA A 86 1.15 -5.15 4.36
C ALA A 86 0.38 -6.44 4.03
N SER A 87 0.26 -6.80 2.74
CA SER A 87 -0.46 -8.01 2.32
C SER A 87 0.08 -9.26 3.00
N GLY A 88 -0.81 -10.02 3.60
CA GLY A 88 -0.54 -11.29 4.27
C GLY A 88 -0.39 -11.20 5.79
N PHE A 89 -0.16 -10.02 6.38
CA PHE A 89 0.09 -9.94 7.82
C PHE A 89 -0.44 -8.68 8.54
N VAL A 90 -0.70 -7.59 7.85
CA VAL A 90 -1.32 -6.40 8.45
C VAL A 90 -2.84 -6.54 8.45
N GLY A 91 -3.48 -6.15 9.54
CA GLY A 91 -4.91 -6.33 9.78
C GLY A 91 -5.26 -7.65 10.45
N ALA A 92 -6.46 -7.75 11.00
CA ALA A 92 -6.91 -8.91 11.79
C ALA A 92 -6.86 -10.22 11.00
N THR A 93 -7.16 -10.17 9.70
CA THR A 93 -7.12 -11.33 8.80
C THR A 93 -5.96 -11.28 7.80
N GLY A 94 -5.05 -10.30 7.92
CA GLY A 94 -3.90 -10.13 7.05
C GLY A 94 -4.21 -9.55 5.68
N ARG A 95 -5.33 -8.87 5.55
CA ARG A 95 -5.75 -8.29 4.27
C ARG A 95 -5.12 -6.95 3.95
N GLY A 96 -4.36 -6.40 4.87
CA GLY A 96 -3.56 -5.20 4.64
C GLY A 96 -4.01 -3.97 5.43
N THR A 97 -3.45 -2.83 5.07
CA THR A 97 -3.66 -1.58 5.80
C THR A 97 -5.09 -1.07 5.73
N HIS A 98 -5.81 -1.36 4.66
CA HIS A 98 -7.22 -0.98 4.51
C HIS A 98 -8.15 -1.75 5.47
N GLU A 99 -7.81 -3.01 5.82
CA GLU A 99 -8.47 -3.73 6.90
C GLU A 99 -8.10 -3.10 8.26
N TYR A 100 -6.82 -2.91 8.51
CA TYR A 100 -6.29 -2.31 9.74
C TYR A 100 -6.93 -0.93 10.04
N ARG A 101 -7.17 -0.11 9.03
CA ARG A 101 -7.79 1.22 9.13
C ARG A 101 -9.32 1.22 9.03
N GLY A 102 -9.97 0.07 8.97
CA GLY A 102 -11.44 -0.03 8.94
C GLY A 102 -12.09 0.48 7.65
N VAL A 103 -11.35 0.50 6.55
CA VAL A 103 -11.84 0.91 5.23
C VAL A 103 -11.78 -0.23 4.21
N PHE A 104 -11.87 -1.47 4.68
CA PHE A 104 -11.93 -2.65 3.83
C PHE A 104 -13.06 -2.54 2.81
N GLY A 105 -12.77 -2.86 1.56
CA GLY A 105 -13.72 -2.77 0.44
C GLY A 105 -13.98 -1.34 -0.08
N LYS A 106 -13.33 -0.31 0.48
CA LYS A 106 -13.50 1.09 0.09
C LYS A 106 -12.32 1.68 -0.69
N ILE A 107 -11.33 0.88 -1.01
CA ILE A 107 -10.17 1.30 -1.81
C ILE A 107 -10.44 0.99 -3.27
N ASP A 108 -10.15 1.95 -4.14
CA ASP A 108 -10.44 1.83 -5.57
C ASP A 108 -9.39 0.99 -6.33
N ILE A 109 -8.12 1.09 -5.94
CA ILE A 109 -7.01 0.38 -6.56
C ILE A 109 -6.05 -0.10 -5.46
N ILE A 110 -5.72 -1.38 -5.47
CA ILE A 110 -4.73 -1.98 -4.57
C ILE A 110 -3.66 -2.63 -5.43
N THR A 111 -2.40 -2.27 -5.20
CA THR A 111 -1.25 -2.98 -5.75
C THR A 111 -0.55 -3.78 -4.65
N GLY A 112 0.08 -4.86 -5.02
CA GLY A 112 0.82 -5.69 -4.09
C GLY A 112 1.87 -6.54 -4.80
N THR A 113 2.79 -7.10 -4.03
CA THR A 113 3.85 -7.97 -4.51
C THR A 113 3.69 -9.39 -4.00
N LEU A 114 4.09 -10.36 -4.80
CA LEU A 114 4.23 -11.76 -4.40
C LEU A 114 5.65 -12.06 -3.86
N GLY A 115 6.56 -11.11 -3.96
CA GLY A 115 7.99 -11.28 -3.66
C GLY A 115 8.45 -10.83 -2.26
N LYS A 116 7.51 -10.63 -1.32
CA LYS A 116 7.81 -10.23 0.07
C LYS A 116 7.15 -11.19 1.06
N ALA A 117 6.24 -10.71 1.92
CA ALA A 117 5.61 -11.53 2.96
C ALA A 117 4.82 -12.74 2.42
N LEU A 118 4.29 -12.66 1.22
CA LEU A 118 3.62 -13.79 0.56
C LEU A 118 4.59 -14.88 0.03
N GLY A 119 5.90 -14.74 0.29
CA GLY A 119 6.89 -15.80 0.10
C GLY A 119 7.24 -16.13 -1.34
N GLY A 120 6.74 -15.41 -2.32
CA GLY A 120 7.03 -15.60 -3.73
C GLY A 120 8.39 -15.04 -4.13
N ALA A 121 9.00 -15.61 -5.15
CA ALA A 121 10.29 -15.16 -5.67
C ALA A 121 10.15 -13.84 -6.46
N SER A 122 9.03 -13.64 -7.13
CA SER A 122 8.77 -12.46 -7.98
C SER A 122 7.29 -12.32 -8.31
N GLY A 123 6.96 -11.24 -9.01
CA GLY A 123 5.60 -10.97 -9.46
C GLY A 123 4.83 -10.07 -8.51
N GLY A 124 3.65 -9.69 -8.94
CA GLY A 124 2.75 -8.82 -8.21
C GLY A 124 1.38 -8.82 -8.85
N PHE A 125 0.49 -8.06 -8.27
CA PHE A 125 -0.89 -7.99 -8.70
C PHE A 125 -1.45 -6.57 -8.55
N THR A 126 -2.51 -6.31 -9.30
CA THR A 126 -3.37 -5.15 -9.09
C THR A 126 -4.80 -5.66 -8.90
N SER A 127 -5.42 -5.27 -7.81
CA SER A 127 -6.83 -5.52 -7.51
C SER A 127 -7.60 -4.20 -7.58
N ALA A 128 -8.68 -4.20 -8.35
CA ALA A 128 -9.51 -3.01 -8.54
C ALA A 128 -10.88 -3.42 -9.09
N ARG A 129 -11.76 -2.43 -9.32
CA ARG A 129 -13.01 -2.68 -10.05
C ARG A 129 -12.72 -3.24 -11.45
N ARG A 130 -13.66 -4.01 -11.97
CA ARG A 130 -13.53 -4.69 -13.27
C ARG A 130 -13.09 -3.73 -14.39
N GLU A 131 -13.67 -2.55 -14.45
CA GLU A 131 -13.39 -1.55 -15.50
C GLU A 131 -11.92 -1.09 -15.47
N VAL A 132 -11.35 -0.95 -14.27
CA VAL A 132 -9.93 -0.60 -14.09
C VAL A 132 -9.04 -1.78 -14.52
N VAL A 133 -9.38 -3.00 -14.10
CA VAL A 133 -8.62 -4.21 -14.45
C VAL A 133 -8.64 -4.44 -15.97
N GLU A 134 -9.80 -4.32 -16.62
CA GLU A 134 -9.91 -4.45 -18.08
C GLU A 134 -9.11 -3.36 -18.81
N LEU A 135 -9.14 -2.12 -18.31
CA LEU A 135 -8.32 -1.04 -18.85
C LEU A 135 -6.81 -1.36 -18.74
N LEU A 136 -6.37 -1.84 -17.57
CA LEU A 136 -4.97 -2.22 -17.36
C LEU A 136 -4.53 -3.36 -18.29
N ARG A 137 -5.37 -4.36 -18.49
CA ARG A 137 -5.11 -5.48 -19.42
C ARG A 137 -4.89 -5.01 -20.86
N GLN A 138 -5.54 -3.91 -21.27
CA GLN A 138 -5.45 -3.36 -22.63
C GLN A 138 -4.38 -2.28 -22.79
N ARG A 139 -3.94 -1.63 -21.69
CA ARG A 139 -3.13 -0.42 -21.76
C ARG A 139 -1.85 -0.47 -20.93
N SER A 140 -1.74 -1.35 -19.94
CA SER A 140 -0.55 -1.47 -19.11
C SER A 140 0.59 -2.12 -19.91
N ARG A 141 1.60 -1.33 -20.25
CA ARG A 141 2.75 -1.82 -21.03
C ARG A 141 3.49 -2.98 -20.34
N PRO A 142 3.76 -2.94 -19.02
CA PRO A 142 4.36 -4.10 -18.35
C PRO A 142 3.53 -5.37 -18.49
N TYR A 143 2.23 -5.29 -18.38
CA TYR A 143 1.34 -6.45 -18.55
C TYR A 143 1.34 -6.97 -20.00
N LEU A 144 1.32 -6.06 -20.98
CA LEU A 144 1.22 -6.43 -22.40
C LEU A 144 2.54 -6.98 -22.99
N PHE A 145 3.68 -6.50 -22.50
CA PHE A 145 4.98 -6.73 -23.14
C PHE A 145 6.00 -7.47 -22.26
N SER A 146 5.66 -7.76 -21.00
CA SER A 146 6.47 -8.61 -20.13
C SER A 146 5.97 -10.05 -20.15
N ASN A 147 6.85 -10.99 -19.75
CA ASN A 147 6.46 -12.37 -19.55
C ASN A 147 5.47 -12.49 -18.37
N THR A 148 4.65 -13.53 -18.40
CA THR A 148 3.74 -13.84 -17.28
C THR A 148 4.52 -14.29 -16.05
N VAL A 149 3.88 -14.20 -14.88
CA VAL A 149 4.39 -14.83 -13.65
C VAL A 149 4.51 -16.33 -13.88
N ALA A 150 5.64 -16.91 -13.46
CA ALA A 150 5.89 -18.35 -13.64
C ALA A 150 4.81 -19.19 -12.93
N PRO A 151 4.33 -20.29 -13.55
CA PRO A 151 3.28 -21.13 -12.96
C PRO A 151 3.60 -21.64 -11.56
N SER A 152 4.86 -21.94 -11.26
CA SER A 152 5.32 -22.34 -9.92
C SER A 152 5.10 -21.25 -8.86
N ILE A 153 5.31 -19.98 -9.22
CA ILE A 153 5.06 -18.84 -8.34
C ILE A 153 3.56 -18.66 -8.11
N VAL A 154 2.76 -18.82 -9.17
CA VAL A 154 1.29 -18.75 -9.05
C VAL A 154 0.77 -19.86 -8.12
N GLY A 155 1.23 -21.09 -8.31
CA GLY A 155 0.86 -22.22 -7.45
C GLY A 155 1.26 -22.01 -6.00
N ALA A 156 2.49 -21.53 -5.74
CA ALA A 156 2.94 -21.20 -4.39
C ALA A 156 2.11 -20.08 -3.77
N SER A 157 1.76 -19.05 -4.53
CA SER A 157 0.95 -17.93 -4.05
C SER A 157 -0.47 -18.36 -3.65
N ILE A 158 -1.09 -19.24 -4.42
CA ILE A 158 -2.41 -19.82 -4.08
C ILE A 158 -2.31 -20.59 -2.76
N ALA A 159 -1.33 -21.49 -2.63
CA ALA A 159 -1.13 -22.26 -1.42
C ALA A 159 -0.85 -21.38 -0.18
N VAL A 160 -0.12 -20.28 -0.34
CA VAL A 160 0.13 -19.31 0.75
C VAL A 160 -1.16 -18.60 1.15
N LEU A 161 -1.99 -18.21 0.19
CA LEU A 161 -3.28 -17.58 0.50
C LEU A 161 -4.20 -18.54 1.27
N ASP A 162 -4.29 -19.80 0.85
CA ASP A 162 -5.06 -20.84 1.56
C ASP A 162 -4.54 -21.03 2.99
N LEU A 163 -3.23 -21.04 3.19
CA LEU A 163 -2.59 -21.15 4.51
C LEU A 163 -2.92 -19.94 5.39
N LEU A 164 -2.88 -18.74 4.85
CA LEU A 164 -3.19 -17.51 5.57
C LEU A 164 -4.68 -17.37 5.93
N GLU A 165 -5.56 -17.93 5.11
CA GLU A 165 -7.00 -17.99 5.42
C GLU A 165 -7.31 -19.04 6.50
N ALA A 166 -6.58 -20.15 6.52
CA ALA A 166 -6.80 -21.24 7.46
C ALA A 166 -6.36 -20.93 8.91
N SER A 167 -5.40 -20.00 9.12
CA SER A 167 -4.82 -19.76 10.44
C SER A 167 -4.27 -18.36 10.62
N THR A 168 -4.38 -17.84 11.87
CA THR A 168 -3.76 -16.57 12.28
C THR A 168 -2.37 -16.77 12.91
N THR A 169 -1.98 -17.99 13.21
CA THR A 169 -0.80 -18.32 14.04
C THR A 169 0.48 -17.61 13.60
N LEU A 170 0.77 -17.53 12.31
CA LEU A 170 1.97 -16.84 11.80
C LEU A 170 1.90 -15.34 12.05
N ARG A 171 0.73 -14.73 11.90
CA ARG A 171 0.51 -13.30 12.15
C ARG A 171 0.61 -12.99 13.65
N ASP A 172 0.02 -13.82 14.48
CA ASP A 172 0.06 -13.68 15.94
C ASP A 172 1.51 -13.78 16.44
N THR A 173 2.26 -14.77 15.96
CA THR A 173 3.71 -14.91 16.25
C THR A 173 4.50 -13.69 15.79
N LEU A 174 4.21 -13.13 14.62
CA LEU A 174 4.87 -11.91 14.12
C LEU A 174 4.56 -10.71 15.01
N ALA A 175 3.31 -10.57 15.47
CA ALA A 175 2.90 -9.49 16.36
C ALA A 175 3.64 -9.57 17.70
N ASP A 176 3.68 -10.76 18.32
CA ASP A 176 4.39 -11.01 19.57
C ASP A 176 5.89 -10.74 19.44
N ASN A 177 6.53 -11.23 18.38
CA ASN A 177 7.93 -10.98 18.09
C ASN A 177 8.20 -9.49 17.89
N THR A 178 7.32 -8.78 17.22
CA THR A 178 7.45 -7.33 17.00
C THR A 178 7.39 -6.56 18.31
N ALA A 179 6.42 -6.86 19.15
CA ALA A 179 6.27 -6.23 20.47
C ALA A 179 7.49 -6.50 21.37
N TRP A 180 7.92 -7.75 21.43
CA TRP A 180 9.10 -8.14 22.17
C TRP A 180 10.36 -7.42 21.65
N PHE A 181 10.61 -7.45 20.36
CA PHE A 181 11.80 -6.84 19.76
C PHE A 181 11.84 -5.33 20.00
N ARG A 182 10.71 -4.63 19.79
CA ARG A 182 10.62 -3.18 20.06
C ARG A 182 10.92 -2.84 21.52
N SER A 183 10.44 -3.65 22.46
CA SER A 183 10.72 -3.47 23.88
C SER A 183 12.19 -3.73 24.20
N ALA A 184 12.75 -4.85 23.72
CA ALA A 184 14.12 -5.25 23.99
C ALA A 184 15.15 -4.28 23.42
N ILE A 185 14.96 -3.81 22.20
CA ILE A 185 15.93 -2.91 21.55
C ILE A 185 15.93 -1.51 22.21
N ARG A 186 14.76 -1.01 22.66
CA ARG A 186 14.70 0.21 23.48
C ARG A 186 15.39 0.04 24.83
N ALA A 187 15.16 -1.10 25.49
CA ALA A 187 15.84 -1.40 26.76
C ALA A 187 17.36 -1.52 26.60
N ALA A 188 17.85 -1.91 25.42
CA ALA A 188 19.27 -1.93 25.10
C ALA A 188 19.84 -0.54 24.76
N GLY A 189 19.02 0.53 24.79
CA GLY A 189 19.45 1.92 24.61
C GLY A 189 19.45 2.42 23.18
N PHE A 190 18.87 1.69 22.24
CA PHE A 190 18.72 2.14 20.86
C PHE A 190 17.51 3.06 20.72
N ASP A 191 17.68 4.12 19.94
CA ASP A 191 16.57 4.97 19.51
C ASP A 191 15.87 4.32 18.31
N ILE A 192 14.54 4.16 18.40
CA ILE A 192 13.71 3.59 17.34
C ILE A 192 12.48 4.46 17.13
N LYS A 193 12.05 4.58 15.88
CA LYS A 193 10.76 5.24 15.59
C LYS A 193 9.59 4.49 16.23
N ASP A 194 8.63 5.26 16.76
CA ASP A 194 7.37 4.71 17.24
C ASP A 194 6.58 4.08 16.09
N GLY A 195 5.78 3.07 16.43
CA GLY A 195 4.94 2.38 15.46
C GLY A 195 4.57 0.97 15.91
N GLU A 196 3.67 0.37 15.19
CA GLU A 196 3.13 -0.98 15.46
C GLU A 196 3.54 -1.99 14.39
N HIS A 197 4.08 -1.52 13.28
CA HIS A 197 4.50 -2.37 12.18
C HIS A 197 5.79 -3.15 12.51
N PRO A 198 5.99 -4.38 11.98
CA PRO A 198 7.21 -5.15 12.15
C PRO A 198 8.49 -4.50 11.61
N ILE A 199 8.38 -3.51 10.74
CA ILE A 199 9.52 -2.66 10.35
C ILE A 199 9.86 -1.76 11.54
N VAL A 200 11.11 -1.87 12.00
CA VAL A 200 11.63 -1.13 13.15
C VAL A 200 12.85 -0.33 12.73
N PRO A 201 12.69 0.93 12.32
CA PRO A 201 13.82 1.80 11.99
C PRO A 201 14.62 2.12 13.25
N ILE A 202 15.92 1.89 13.20
CA ILE A 202 16.90 2.25 14.24
C ILE A 202 17.57 3.56 13.79
N MET A 203 17.58 4.57 14.67
CA MET A 203 18.08 5.90 14.37
C MET A 203 19.54 6.08 14.80
#